data_84fb4a55d33a3f8a29453884949b3a49
#
_entry.id   84fb4a55d33a3f8a29453884949b3a49
#
_cell.length_a   1.000
_cell.length_b   1.000
_cell.length_c   1.000
_cell.angle_alpha   90.00
_cell.angle_beta   90.00
_cell.angle_gamma   90.00
#
_symmetry.space_group_name_H-M   'P 1'
#
loop_
_entity.id
_entity.type
_entity.pdbx_description
1 polymer ?
#
loop_
_entity_poly.entity_id
_entity_poly.type
_entity_poly.pdbx_seq_one_letter_code
_entity_poly.pdbx_strand_id
1 'polypeptide(L)'
;MNGSTLQMQRRAMNNPRLPLSNIRIADFGWMIAGPLATRVFANFGAEVIRIESGSRIDEIRVVGARPEGIESPNVAGMFNDINTSKLSMTLDLNTDEGLSLAKNVIEISDVVTNNFRGGRMGTWGLDYENLK
;
A
#
# COMPACT_ATOMS: atom_id res chain seq x y z
N MET A 1 -9.17 10.57 19.18
CA MET A 1 -10.28 9.82 18.53
C MET A 1 -10.47 8.54 19.31
N ASN A 2 -11.70 8.24 19.76
CA ASN A 2 -11.95 7.06 20.62
C ASN A 2 -11.87 5.77 19.78
N GLY A 3 -11.24 4.72 20.33
CA GLY A 3 -11.09 3.42 19.67
C GLY A 3 -12.41 2.79 19.16
N SER A 4 -13.55 3.17 19.73
CA SER A 4 -14.88 2.76 19.26
C SER A 4 -15.24 3.32 17.87
N THR A 5 -14.79 4.54 17.54
CA THR A 5 -15.06 5.17 16.23
C THR A 5 -14.26 4.51 15.12
N LEU A 6 -12.99 4.14 15.40
CA LEU A 6 -12.14 3.38 14.48
C LEU A 6 -12.68 1.95 14.24
N GLN A 7 -13.20 1.30 15.27
CA GLN A 7 -13.85 -0.02 15.13
C GLN A 7 -15.17 0.04 14.36
N MET A 8 -15.97 1.11 14.52
CA MET A 8 -17.19 1.31 13.72
C MET A 8 -16.86 1.58 12.23
N GLN A 9 -15.83 2.37 11.94
CA GLN A 9 -15.39 2.59 10.56
C GLN A 9 -14.83 1.31 9.91
N ARG A 10 -14.07 0.48 10.64
CA ARG A 10 -13.68 -0.86 10.19
C ARG A 10 -14.90 -1.74 9.83
N ARG A 11 -15.98 -1.69 10.60
CA ARG A 11 -17.19 -2.47 10.32
C ARG A 11 -17.93 -2.02 9.06
N ALA A 12 -17.91 -0.74 8.73
CA ALA A 12 -18.62 -0.20 7.56
C ALA A 12 -17.92 -0.54 6.22
N MET A 13 -16.61 -0.81 6.24
CA MET A 13 -15.83 -1.16 5.04
C MET A 13 -15.73 -2.68 4.80
N ASN A 14 -16.09 -3.50 5.78
CA ASN A 14 -16.01 -4.95 5.68
C ASN A 14 -17.22 -5.53 4.93
N ASN A 15 -16.96 -6.13 3.78
CA ASN A 15 -17.92 -7.04 3.16
C ASN A 15 -17.81 -8.42 3.87
N PRO A 16 -18.74 -8.78 4.77
CA PRO A 16 -18.62 -10.01 5.59
C PRO A 16 -18.67 -11.31 4.76
N ARG A 17 -18.83 -11.19 3.44
CA ARG A 17 -18.88 -12.31 2.50
C ARG A 17 -17.53 -12.64 1.88
N LEU A 18 -16.51 -11.79 2.05
CA LEU A 18 -15.18 -12.01 1.47
C LEU A 18 -14.20 -12.57 2.51
N PRO A 19 -13.35 -13.54 2.14
CA PRO A 19 -12.49 -14.26 3.10
C PRO A 19 -11.53 -13.37 3.91
N LEU A 20 -11.07 -12.26 3.32
CA LEU A 20 -10.06 -11.38 3.92
C LEU A 20 -10.63 -10.03 4.41
N SER A 21 -11.95 -9.93 4.58
CA SER A 21 -12.63 -8.66 4.96
C SER A 21 -12.14 -8.02 6.27
N ASN A 22 -11.45 -8.77 7.12
CA ASN A 22 -10.95 -8.28 8.40
C ASN A 22 -9.43 -8.05 8.41
N ILE A 23 -8.77 -8.23 7.27
CA ILE A 23 -7.31 -8.09 7.14
C ILE A 23 -6.96 -6.74 6.53
N ARG A 24 -6.07 -6.01 7.18
CA ARG A 24 -5.46 -4.79 6.65
C ARG A 24 -4.00 -5.02 6.32
N ILE A 25 -3.57 -4.55 5.16
CA ILE A 25 -2.21 -4.73 4.63
C ILE A 25 -1.60 -3.37 4.35
N ALA A 26 -0.46 -3.07 4.98
CA ALA A 26 0.41 -1.97 4.59
C ALA A 26 1.31 -2.44 3.44
N ASP A 27 1.07 -1.94 2.22
CA ASP A 27 1.74 -2.39 1.00
C ASP A 27 2.79 -1.38 0.53
N PHE A 28 4.06 -1.70 0.75
CA PHE A 28 5.21 -0.96 0.23
C PHE A 28 5.74 -1.54 -1.10
N GLY A 29 5.00 -2.45 -1.71
CA GLY A 29 5.41 -3.13 -2.93
C GLY A 29 5.54 -2.18 -4.12
N TRP A 30 6.52 -2.44 -4.99
CA TRP A 30 6.81 -1.68 -6.21
C TRP A 30 6.80 -2.57 -7.44
N MET A 31 6.68 -1.92 -8.60
CA MET A 31 6.67 -2.57 -9.90
C MET A 31 5.50 -3.57 -10.02
N ILE A 32 5.80 -4.86 -10.15
CA ILE A 32 4.81 -5.87 -10.51
C ILE A 32 4.57 -6.88 -9.38
N ALA A 33 5.58 -7.57 -8.89
CA ALA A 33 5.42 -8.77 -8.06
C ALA A 33 4.69 -8.49 -6.74
N GLY A 34 5.13 -7.48 -5.98
CA GLY A 34 4.48 -7.07 -4.73
C GLY A 34 3.04 -6.59 -4.98
N PRO A 35 2.85 -5.56 -5.84
CA PRO A 35 1.53 -5.04 -6.13
C PRO A 35 0.54 -6.07 -6.69
N LEU A 36 0.99 -7.00 -7.54
CA LEU A 36 0.13 -8.05 -8.07
C LEU A 36 -0.34 -9.03 -6.97
N ALA A 37 0.56 -9.40 -6.06
CA ALA A 37 0.20 -10.26 -4.94
C ALA A 37 -0.85 -9.58 -4.02
N THR A 38 -0.63 -8.31 -3.66
CA THR A 38 -1.54 -7.58 -2.78
C THR A 38 -2.86 -7.21 -3.47
N ARG A 39 -2.90 -7.06 -4.79
CA ARG A 39 -4.15 -6.98 -5.58
C ARG A 39 -5.02 -8.23 -5.37
N VAL A 40 -4.43 -9.42 -5.39
CA VAL A 40 -5.19 -10.65 -5.14
C VAL A 40 -5.84 -10.61 -3.77
N PHE A 41 -5.11 -10.20 -2.73
CA PHE A 41 -5.66 -10.07 -1.39
C PHE A 41 -6.77 -9.00 -1.33
N ALA A 42 -6.60 -7.87 -2.01
CA ALA A 42 -7.64 -6.83 -2.10
C ALA A 42 -8.92 -7.36 -2.77
N ASN A 43 -8.80 -8.14 -3.84
CA ASN A 43 -9.93 -8.77 -4.51
C ASN A 43 -10.66 -9.78 -3.62
N PHE A 44 -9.99 -10.38 -2.65
CA PHE A 44 -10.57 -11.25 -1.62
C PHE A 44 -11.02 -10.50 -0.36
N GLY A 45 -11.04 -9.17 -0.40
CA GLY A 45 -11.64 -8.32 0.63
C GLY A 45 -10.67 -7.70 1.63
N ALA A 46 -9.36 -7.93 1.52
CA ALA A 46 -8.40 -7.23 2.36
C ALA A 46 -8.40 -5.72 2.06
N GLU A 47 -8.30 -4.92 3.11
CA GLU A 47 -8.05 -3.49 2.99
C GLU A 47 -6.55 -3.27 2.75
N VAL A 48 -6.16 -3.07 1.50
CA VAL A 48 -4.77 -2.84 1.12
C VAL A 48 -4.50 -1.36 1.02
N ILE A 49 -3.61 -0.84 1.86
CA ILE A 49 -3.13 0.54 1.84
C ILE A 49 -1.78 0.55 1.14
N ARG A 50 -1.78 0.96 -0.13
CA ARG A 50 -0.56 1.11 -0.89
C ARG A 50 0.14 2.42 -0.54
N ILE A 51 1.43 2.33 -0.18
CA ILE A 51 2.27 3.47 0.19
C ILE A 51 3.25 3.76 -0.94
N GLU A 52 3.19 4.97 -1.47
CA GLU A 52 4.09 5.48 -2.51
C GLU A 52 4.75 6.79 -2.08
N SER A 53 5.90 7.12 -2.67
CA SER A 53 6.53 8.44 -2.50
C SER A 53 6.11 9.38 -3.62
N GLY A 54 5.80 10.62 -3.27
CA GLY A 54 5.55 11.68 -4.27
C GLY A 54 6.82 12.16 -4.95
N SER A 55 7.99 12.05 -4.28
CA SER A 55 9.30 12.41 -4.83
C SER A 55 9.91 11.33 -5.70
N ARG A 56 9.48 10.08 -5.51
CA ARG A 56 9.89 8.92 -6.32
C ARG A 56 8.68 8.03 -6.58
N ILE A 57 8.02 8.26 -7.70
CA ILE A 57 6.86 7.46 -8.11
C ILE A 57 7.28 6.07 -8.59
N ASP A 58 6.36 5.11 -8.49
CA ASP A 58 6.59 3.76 -9.00
C ASP A 58 6.87 3.78 -10.51
N GLU A 59 7.95 3.13 -10.93
CA GLU A 59 8.39 3.10 -12.33
C GLU A 59 7.33 2.50 -13.26
N ILE A 60 6.47 1.60 -12.78
CA ILE A 60 5.38 1.05 -13.57
C ILE A 60 4.37 2.11 -14.02
N ARG A 61 4.31 3.26 -13.36
CA ARG A 61 3.53 4.43 -13.78
C ARG A 61 4.11 5.12 -15.01
N VAL A 62 5.38 4.85 -15.32
CA VAL A 62 6.12 5.52 -16.39
C VAL A 62 6.37 4.60 -17.59
N VAL A 63 6.65 3.32 -17.36
CA VAL A 63 7.05 2.37 -18.42
C VAL A 63 5.88 1.63 -19.08
N GLY A 64 4.68 1.69 -18.52
CA GLY A 64 3.50 1.00 -19.06
C GLY A 64 2.88 1.70 -20.26
N ALA A 65 2.03 0.96 -21.00
CA ALA A 65 1.22 1.54 -22.09
C ALA A 65 0.31 2.66 -21.55
N ARG A 66 0.21 3.75 -22.32
CA ARG A 66 -0.55 4.96 -21.98
C ARG A 66 -1.39 5.39 -23.16
N PRO A 67 -2.51 6.09 -22.94
CA PRO A 67 -3.23 6.78 -24.01
C PRO A 67 -2.34 7.83 -24.68
N GLU A 68 -2.43 7.93 -25.98
CA GLU A 68 -1.69 8.92 -26.76
C GLU A 68 -2.09 10.34 -26.34
N GLY A 69 -1.08 11.21 -26.22
CA GLY A 69 -1.27 12.64 -25.90
C GLY A 69 -1.63 12.96 -24.44
N ILE A 70 -1.61 11.97 -23.54
CA ILE A 70 -1.87 12.20 -22.11
C ILE A 70 -0.60 11.97 -21.30
N GLU A 71 -0.01 13.06 -20.81
CA GLU A 71 1.16 13.01 -19.92
C GLU A 71 0.72 13.05 -18.45
N SER A 72 0.31 11.91 -17.90
CA SER A 72 -0.01 11.79 -16.47
C SER A 72 0.46 10.43 -15.93
N PRO A 73 1.06 10.36 -14.75
CA PRO A 73 1.43 9.07 -14.14
C PRO A 73 0.21 8.22 -13.74
N ASN A 74 -0.98 8.82 -13.76
CA ASN A 74 -2.22 8.14 -13.34
C ASN A 74 -2.93 7.39 -14.48
N VAL A 75 -2.44 7.50 -15.74
CA VAL A 75 -3.06 6.84 -16.90
C VAL A 75 -2.34 5.57 -17.35
N ALA A 76 -1.31 5.13 -16.61
CA ALA A 76 -0.58 3.92 -16.93
C ALA A 76 -1.48 2.68 -16.72
N GLY A 77 -1.84 2.00 -17.81
CA GLY A 77 -2.79 0.88 -17.79
C GLY A 77 -2.34 -0.25 -16.87
N MET A 78 -1.05 -0.64 -16.94
CA MET A 78 -0.51 -1.70 -16.08
C MET A 78 -0.53 -1.31 -14.61
N PHE A 79 -0.18 -0.06 -14.25
CA PHE A 79 -0.28 0.41 -12.88
C PHE A 79 -1.71 0.29 -12.35
N ASN A 80 -2.68 0.77 -13.13
CA ASN A 80 -4.09 0.74 -12.75
C ASN A 80 -4.61 -0.70 -12.62
N ASP A 81 -4.19 -1.59 -13.51
CA ASP A 81 -4.59 -3.00 -13.44
C ASP A 81 -4.09 -3.68 -12.17
N ILE A 82 -2.78 -3.63 -11.87
CA ILE A 82 -2.21 -4.36 -10.72
C ILE A 82 -2.48 -3.71 -9.36
N ASN A 83 -3.10 -2.54 -9.32
CA ASN A 83 -3.44 -1.83 -8.08
C ASN A 83 -4.95 -1.63 -7.87
N THR A 84 -5.79 -2.35 -8.61
CA THR A 84 -7.25 -2.32 -8.41
C THR A 84 -7.63 -2.70 -6.97
N SER A 85 -8.71 -2.09 -6.48
CA SER A 85 -9.27 -2.36 -5.14
C SER A 85 -8.37 -1.98 -3.96
N LYS A 86 -7.30 -1.20 -4.17
CA LYS A 86 -6.42 -0.70 -3.10
C LYS A 86 -6.72 0.75 -2.76
N LEU A 87 -6.47 1.12 -1.52
CA LEU A 87 -6.32 2.51 -1.10
C LEU A 87 -4.91 2.99 -1.43
N SER A 88 -4.74 4.28 -1.71
CA SER A 88 -3.43 4.88 -1.99
C SER A 88 -3.10 5.96 -0.96
N MET A 89 -1.87 5.92 -0.48
CA MET A 89 -1.31 6.91 0.44
C MET A 89 0.06 7.36 -0.06
N THR A 90 0.31 8.67 -0.05
CA THR A 90 1.61 9.23 -0.43
C THR A 90 2.39 9.63 0.81
N LEU A 91 3.56 9.01 1.02
CA LEU A 91 4.49 9.32 2.11
C LEU A 91 5.91 9.43 1.58
N ASP A 92 6.69 10.38 2.10
CA ASP A 92 8.13 10.41 1.85
C ASP A 92 8.88 9.76 3.03
N LEU A 93 9.31 8.51 2.84
CA LEU A 93 10.03 7.73 3.84
C LEU A 93 11.46 8.23 4.11
N ASN A 94 11.91 9.30 3.46
CA ASN A 94 13.18 9.94 3.74
C ASN A 94 13.02 11.12 4.73
N THR A 95 11.80 11.38 5.21
CA THR A 95 11.50 12.39 6.23
C THR A 95 11.05 11.71 7.53
N ASP A 96 11.34 12.34 8.66
CA ASP A 96 10.92 11.83 9.99
C ASP A 96 9.40 11.77 10.10
N GLU A 97 8.69 12.75 9.53
CA GLU A 97 7.22 12.77 9.48
C GLU A 97 6.67 11.60 8.66
N GLY A 98 7.21 11.36 7.46
CA GLY A 98 6.80 10.25 6.60
C GLY A 98 7.05 8.90 7.25
N LEU A 99 8.20 8.72 7.92
CA LEU A 99 8.50 7.51 8.68
C LEU A 99 7.56 7.32 9.87
N SER A 100 7.26 8.38 10.61
CA SER A 100 6.32 8.33 11.73
C SER A 100 4.92 7.92 11.25
N LEU A 101 4.43 8.51 10.16
CA LEU A 101 3.15 8.15 9.57
C LEU A 101 3.14 6.71 9.03
N ALA A 102 4.23 6.25 8.41
CA ALA A 102 4.37 4.87 7.96
C ALA A 102 4.26 3.88 9.12
N LYS A 103 4.93 4.15 10.25
CA LYS A 103 4.82 3.33 11.47
C LYS A 103 3.40 3.30 12.01
N ASN A 104 2.70 4.43 12.03
CA ASN A 104 1.30 4.47 12.46
C ASN A 104 0.38 3.62 11.55
N VAL A 105 0.63 3.61 10.24
CA VAL A 105 -0.11 2.74 9.29
C VAL A 105 0.21 1.27 9.56
N ILE A 106 1.48 0.93 9.80
CA ILE A 106 1.91 -0.43 10.12
C ILE A 106 1.26 -0.91 11.42
N GLU A 107 1.25 -0.08 12.46
CA GLU A 107 0.67 -0.41 13.78
C GLU A 107 -0.83 -0.79 13.71
N ILE A 108 -1.57 -0.19 12.78
CA ILE A 108 -2.98 -0.51 12.57
C ILE A 108 -3.21 -1.61 11.52
N SER A 109 -2.14 -2.19 10.96
CA SER A 109 -2.20 -3.22 9.91
C SER A 109 -1.88 -4.60 10.49
N ASP A 110 -2.46 -5.64 9.90
CA ASP A 110 -2.22 -7.04 10.26
C ASP A 110 -1.00 -7.61 9.51
N VAL A 111 -0.67 -7.04 8.35
CA VAL A 111 0.40 -7.51 7.47
C VAL A 111 1.15 -6.32 6.87
N VAL A 112 2.47 -6.45 6.77
CA VAL A 112 3.32 -5.54 6.00
C VAL A 112 3.92 -6.29 4.82
N THR A 113 3.79 -5.71 3.62
CA THR A 113 4.35 -6.30 2.40
C THR A 113 5.34 -5.36 1.73
N ASN A 114 6.41 -5.92 1.19
CA ASN A 114 7.33 -5.23 0.31
C ASN A 114 8.03 -6.23 -0.61
N ASN A 115 8.63 -5.75 -1.70
CA ASN A 115 9.47 -6.52 -2.60
C ASN A 115 10.78 -5.78 -2.90
N PHE A 116 11.25 -4.98 -1.95
CA PHE A 116 12.54 -4.32 -2.05
C PHE A 116 13.70 -5.30 -1.88
N ARG A 117 14.90 -4.85 -2.24
CA ARG A 117 16.13 -5.58 -1.94
C ARG A 117 16.26 -5.80 -0.42
N GLY A 118 16.87 -6.91 -0.03
CA GLY A 118 17.16 -7.20 1.36
C GLY A 118 17.83 -6.02 2.08
N GLY A 119 17.39 -5.73 3.29
CA GLY A 119 17.88 -4.63 4.12
C GLY A 119 17.26 -3.26 3.83
N ARG A 120 16.53 -3.06 2.72
CA ARG A 120 15.95 -1.73 2.41
C ARG A 120 14.96 -1.26 3.47
N MET A 121 14.06 -2.11 3.93
CA MET A 121 13.12 -1.77 5.01
C MET A 121 13.87 -1.43 6.30
N GLY A 122 14.98 -2.10 6.58
CA GLY A 122 15.82 -1.81 7.75
C GLY A 122 16.47 -0.42 7.72
N THR A 123 16.80 0.13 6.53
CA THR A 123 17.31 1.51 6.44
C THR A 123 16.31 2.57 6.88
N TRP A 124 15.03 2.22 6.91
CA TRP A 124 13.94 3.05 7.42
C TRP A 124 13.48 2.65 8.83
N GLY A 125 14.08 1.61 9.43
CA GLY A 125 13.60 1.06 10.70
C GLY A 125 12.20 0.44 10.60
N LEU A 126 11.85 -0.10 9.43
CA LEU A 126 10.57 -0.73 9.11
C LEU A 126 10.73 -2.22 8.79
N ASP A 127 11.84 -2.84 9.17
CA ASP A 127 12.05 -4.28 9.10
C ASP A 127 11.42 -5.01 10.29
N TYR A 128 11.31 -6.33 10.20
CA TYR A 128 10.67 -7.15 11.22
C TYR A 128 11.26 -6.95 12.62
N GLU A 129 12.60 -6.80 12.73
CA GLU A 129 13.26 -6.65 14.03
C GLU A 129 12.88 -5.35 14.74
N ASN A 130 12.56 -4.30 13.99
CA ASN A 130 12.16 -3.00 14.53
C ASN A 130 10.64 -2.86 14.72
N LEU A 131 9.84 -3.77 14.16
CA LEU A 131 8.37 -3.70 14.18
C LEU A 131 7.72 -4.73 15.13
N LYS A 132 8.46 -5.73 15.60
CA LYS A 132 7.97 -6.79 16.51
C LYS A 132 7.73 -6.31 17.94
#